data_88609eedda258b5ac53b71ab781178dc
#
_entry.id   88609eedda258b5ac53b71ab781178dc
#
_cell.length_a   1.000
_cell.length_b   1.000
_cell.length_c   1.000
_cell.angle_alpha   90.00
_cell.angle_beta   90.00
_cell.angle_gamma   90.00
#
_symmetry.space_group_name_H-M   'P 1'
#
loop_
_entity.id
_entity.type
_entity.pdbx_description
1 polymer ?
#
loop_
_entity_poly.entity_id
_entity_poly.type
_entity_poly.pdbx_seq_one_letter_code
_entity_poly.pdbx_strand_id
1 'polypeptide(L)'
;MEFTTLCYLERDDHYLMLHRTKKEHDFNKDMWIGVGGHFEENESPDECLLREVKEETGLTLTSYKMRGILTFVYRDICEYVCLYTADGFEGEMTSCDEGELKWVPKDKLLTLNLFEGDLIFFKLLLEDTPFFSLKLTYDQVNEHRLIDANLNGKKLELFDILDENGVPTG
;
A
#
# COMPACT_ATOMS: atom_id res chain seq x y z
N MET A 1 10.32 -15.37 -2.69
CA MET A 1 8.94 -15.00 -3.04
C MET A 1 8.15 -14.81 -1.76
N GLU A 2 7.50 -13.65 -1.63
CA GLU A 2 6.77 -13.29 -0.44
C GLU A 2 5.30 -13.03 -0.74
N PHE A 3 4.43 -13.30 0.24
CA PHE A 3 2.99 -13.06 0.15
C PHE A 3 2.57 -12.17 1.32
N THR A 4 1.96 -11.03 1.00
CA THR A 4 1.56 -10.05 2.02
C THR A 4 0.18 -9.50 1.75
N THR A 5 -0.36 -8.79 2.74
CA THR A 5 -1.55 -7.95 2.58
C THR A 5 -1.15 -6.49 2.78
N LEU A 6 -1.90 -5.60 2.16
CA LEU A 6 -1.76 -4.17 2.33
C LEU A 6 -3.17 -3.59 2.37
N CYS A 7 -3.47 -2.80 3.38
CA CYS A 7 -4.81 -2.27 3.58
C CYS A 7 -4.78 -0.77 3.84
N TYR A 8 -5.69 -0.06 3.18
CA TYR A 8 -5.95 1.34 3.47
C TYR A 8 -7.35 1.44 4.06
N LEU A 9 -7.41 1.69 5.38
CA LEU A 9 -8.68 1.98 6.04
C LEU A 9 -9.09 3.39 5.65
N GLU A 10 -10.38 3.60 5.39
CA GLU A 10 -10.88 4.90 4.95
C GLU A 10 -12.04 5.38 5.82
N ARG A 11 -12.03 6.68 6.10
CA ARG A 11 -13.07 7.39 6.86
C ARG A 11 -13.01 8.88 6.50
N ASP A 12 -14.16 9.46 6.18
CA ASP A 12 -14.29 10.91 5.95
C ASP A 12 -13.27 11.46 4.94
N ASP A 13 -13.10 10.78 3.80
CA ASP A 13 -12.11 11.10 2.76
C ASP A 13 -10.66 11.10 3.24
N HIS A 14 -10.37 10.29 4.25
CA HIS A 14 -9.02 10.04 4.75
C HIS A 14 -8.65 8.57 4.58
N TYR A 15 -7.36 8.32 4.40
CA TYR A 15 -6.78 6.97 4.56
C TYR A 15 -5.97 6.94 5.85
N LEU A 16 -6.04 5.80 6.55
CA LEU A 16 -5.14 5.55 7.68
C LEU A 16 -3.78 5.14 7.12
N MET A 17 -2.77 5.95 7.42
CA MET A 17 -1.41 5.73 6.93
C MET A 17 -0.46 5.46 8.09
N LEU A 18 0.50 4.58 7.86
CA LEU A 18 1.57 4.29 8.80
C LEU A 18 2.85 4.98 8.34
N HIS A 19 3.36 5.90 9.15
CA HIS A 19 4.65 6.53 8.92
C HIS A 19 5.73 5.71 9.64
N ARG A 20 6.58 5.03 8.89
CA ARG A 20 7.59 4.10 9.41
C ARG A 20 8.77 4.87 9.98
N THR A 21 8.76 5.12 11.28
CA THR A 21 9.79 5.94 11.95
C THR A 21 10.54 5.23 13.06
N LYS A 22 10.02 4.09 13.55
CA LYS A 22 10.53 3.49 14.80
C LYS A 22 11.64 2.46 14.64
N LYS A 23 11.86 1.93 13.43
CA LYS A 23 12.93 0.95 13.16
C LYS A 23 14.05 1.60 12.37
N GLU A 24 15.21 1.79 12.99
CA GLU A 24 16.32 2.57 12.42
C GLU A 24 16.90 2.00 11.13
N HIS A 25 16.94 0.67 10.99
CA HIS A 25 17.48 0.00 9.81
C HIS A 25 16.38 -0.54 8.88
N ASP A 26 15.17 -0.03 9.01
CA ASP A 26 14.05 -0.42 8.17
C ASP A 26 14.24 0.12 6.75
N PHE A 27 14.11 -0.77 5.74
CA PHE A 27 14.12 -0.38 4.32
C PHE A 27 13.04 0.68 4.03
N ASN A 28 11.91 0.59 4.72
CA ASN A 28 10.78 1.51 4.55
C ASN A 28 10.84 2.72 5.49
N LYS A 29 11.99 2.94 6.16
CA LYS A 29 12.11 4.05 7.11
C LYS A 29 11.76 5.39 6.46
N ASP A 30 11.00 6.20 7.18
CA ASP A 30 10.48 7.51 6.76
C ASP A 30 9.47 7.44 5.62
N MET A 31 9.11 6.24 5.16
CA MET A 31 8.07 6.08 4.15
C MET A 31 6.70 6.01 4.81
N TRP A 32 5.70 6.47 4.07
CA TRP A 32 4.30 6.34 4.45
C TRP A 32 3.68 5.18 3.69
N ILE A 33 3.10 4.23 4.40
CA ILE A 33 2.52 3.03 3.80
C ILE A 33 1.15 2.73 4.42
N GLY A 34 0.44 1.76 3.87
CA GLY A 34 -0.75 1.20 4.49
C GLY A 34 -0.38 0.22 5.59
N VAL A 35 -1.37 -0.41 6.18
CA VAL A 35 -1.17 -1.46 7.19
C VAL A 35 -1.31 -2.83 6.56
N GLY A 36 -0.61 -3.82 7.11
CA GLY A 36 -0.62 -5.18 6.58
C GLY A 36 0.65 -5.91 6.94
N GLY A 37 0.83 -7.08 6.39
CA GLY A 37 2.02 -7.88 6.66
C GLY A 37 1.98 -9.24 5.98
N HIS A 38 2.92 -10.08 6.36
CA HIS A 38 3.12 -11.39 5.74
C HIS A 38 2.07 -12.40 6.16
N PHE A 39 1.68 -13.26 5.22
CA PHE A 39 0.81 -14.40 5.51
C PHE A 39 1.51 -15.34 6.49
N GLU A 40 0.74 -15.90 7.41
CA GLU A 40 1.16 -17.05 8.19
C GLU A 40 0.68 -18.32 7.48
N GLU A 41 1.27 -19.46 7.85
CA GLU A 41 0.91 -20.73 7.26
C GLU A 41 -0.59 -21.00 7.44
N ASN A 42 -1.22 -21.45 6.36
CA ASN A 42 -2.65 -21.79 6.31
C ASN A 42 -3.61 -20.60 6.44
N GLU A 43 -3.11 -19.38 6.39
CA GLU A 43 -3.97 -18.20 6.35
C GLU A 43 -4.47 -17.91 4.95
N SER A 44 -5.77 -17.59 4.84
CA SER A 44 -6.29 -16.96 3.63
C SER A 44 -5.87 -15.47 3.61
N PRO A 45 -5.97 -14.79 2.46
CA PRO A 45 -5.73 -13.35 2.41
C PRO A 45 -6.59 -12.58 3.41
N ASP A 46 -7.86 -12.95 3.57
CA ASP A 46 -8.78 -12.28 4.49
C ASP A 46 -8.38 -12.50 5.95
N GLU A 47 -7.94 -13.70 6.28
CA GLU A 47 -7.47 -14.00 7.64
C GLU A 47 -6.20 -13.22 7.97
N CYS A 48 -5.27 -13.14 7.03
CA CYS A 48 -4.05 -12.35 7.19
C CYS A 48 -4.39 -10.87 7.38
N LEU A 49 -5.30 -10.35 6.56
CA LEU A 49 -5.76 -8.96 6.64
C LEU A 49 -6.30 -8.64 8.04
N LEU A 50 -7.25 -9.44 8.53
CA LEU A 50 -7.89 -9.20 9.81
C LEU A 50 -6.89 -9.26 10.96
N ARG A 51 -5.98 -10.22 10.94
CA ARG A 51 -4.95 -10.38 11.96
C ARG A 51 -3.96 -9.21 11.96
N GLU A 52 -3.41 -8.88 10.78
CA GLU A 52 -2.41 -7.81 10.67
C GLU A 52 -2.97 -6.44 11.04
N VAL A 53 -4.18 -6.13 10.57
CA VAL A 53 -4.82 -4.85 10.92
C VAL A 53 -5.04 -4.77 12.43
N LYS A 54 -5.50 -5.87 13.06
CA LYS A 54 -5.70 -5.90 14.50
C LYS A 54 -4.40 -5.71 15.26
N GLU A 55 -3.33 -6.40 14.82
CA GLU A 55 -2.01 -6.28 15.46
C GLU A 55 -1.43 -4.89 15.35
N GLU A 56 -1.52 -4.27 14.16
CA GLU A 56 -0.90 -2.97 13.92
C GLU A 56 -1.71 -1.79 14.41
N THR A 57 -3.03 -1.87 14.37
CA THR A 57 -3.89 -0.72 14.68
C THR A 57 -4.77 -0.89 15.92
N GLY A 58 -5.01 -2.11 16.35
CA GLY A 58 -5.97 -2.40 17.41
C GLY A 58 -7.41 -2.47 16.92
N LEU A 59 -7.64 -2.16 15.64
CA LEU A 59 -8.99 -2.12 15.08
C LEU A 59 -9.40 -3.47 14.51
N THR A 60 -10.70 -3.78 14.60
CA THR A 60 -11.30 -4.97 14.00
C THR A 60 -12.11 -4.54 12.78
N LEU A 61 -11.73 -5.04 11.60
CA LEU A 61 -12.43 -4.71 10.37
C LEU A 61 -13.80 -5.39 10.33
N THR A 62 -14.81 -4.64 9.91
CA THR A 62 -16.18 -5.15 9.74
C THR A 62 -16.63 -5.06 8.28
N SER A 63 -16.00 -4.22 7.46
CA SER A 63 -16.29 -4.10 6.03
C SER A 63 -15.00 -3.81 5.29
N TYR A 64 -14.66 -4.66 4.33
CA TYR A 64 -13.43 -4.53 3.55
C TYR A 64 -13.64 -5.16 2.18
N LYS A 65 -12.78 -4.77 1.24
CA LYS A 65 -12.85 -5.24 -0.14
C LYS A 65 -11.46 -5.41 -0.71
N MET A 66 -11.19 -6.57 -1.35
CA MET A 66 -9.95 -6.75 -2.09
C MET A 66 -10.05 -5.96 -3.40
N ARG A 67 -9.12 -5.04 -3.61
CA ARG A 67 -9.15 -4.15 -4.75
C ARG A 67 -8.27 -4.63 -5.89
N GLY A 68 -7.25 -5.43 -5.61
CA GLY A 68 -6.35 -5.94 -6.62
C GLY A 68 -5.21 -6.74 -6.04
N ILE A 69 -4.34 -7.20 -6.96
CA ILE A 69 -3.08 -7.87 -6.63
C ILE A 69 -1.95 -6.98 -7.14
N LEU A 70 -1.01 -6.65 -6.24
CA LEU A 70 0.20 -5.94 -6.62
C LEU A 70 1.35 -6.95 -6.69
N THR A 71 2.20 -6.79 -7.67
CA THR A 71 3.44 -7.56 -7.77
C THR A 71 4.59 -6.57 -7.67
N PHE A 72 5.30 -6.58 -6.55
CA PHE A 72 6.48 -5.73 -6.34
C PHE A 72 7.73 -6.51 -6.65
N VAL A 73 8.56 -5.95 -7.53
CA VAL A 73 9.88 -6.50 -7.84
C VAL A 73 10.91 -5.46 -7.44
N TYR A 74 11.71 -5.76 -6.42
CA TYR A 74 12.75 -4.86 -5.94
C TYR A 74 13.90 -5.70 -5.35
N ARG A 75 15.14 -5.30 -5.59
CA ARG A 75 16.31 -6.09 -5.23
C ARG A 75 16.16 -7.52 -5.78
N ASP A 76 16.40 -8.54 -4.94
CA ASP A 76 16.19 -9.94 -5.28
C ASP A 76 14.83 -10.44 -4.81
N ILE A 77 13.91 -9.52 -4.49
CA ILE A 77 12.64 -9.85 -3.87
C ILE A 77 11.50 -9.72 -4.89
N CYS A 78 10.62 -10.71 -4.90
CA CYS A 78 9.34 -10.66 -5.59
C CYS A 78 8.27 -10.83 -4.53
N GLU A 79 7.45 -9.79 -4.34
CA GLU A 79 6.40 -9.78 -3.34
C GLU A 79 5.03 -9.65 -4.00
N TYR A 80 4.13 -10.59 -3.67
CA TYR A 80 2.74 -10.55 -4.12
C TYR A 80 1.89 -10.00 -2.99
N VAL A 81 1.17 -8.94 -3.26
CA VAL A 81 0.42 -8.19 -2.25
C VAL A 81 -1.06 -8.21 -2.57
N CYS A 82 -1.87 -8.70 -1.65
CA CYS A 82 -3.31 -8.56 -1.74
C CYS A 82 -3.67 -7.16 -1.22
N LEU A 83 -4.13 -6.30 -2.12
CA LEU A 83 -4.46 -4.90 -1.81
C LEU A 83 -5.93 -4.77 -1.42
N TYR A 84 -6.16 -4.22 -0.23
CA TYR A 84 -7.51 -4.03 0.31
C TYR A 84 -7.77 -2.57 0.63
N THR A 85 -9.05 -2.19 0.60
CA THR A 85 -9.54 -1.01 1.30
C THR A 85 -10.59 -1.46 2.30
N ALA A 86 -10.75 -0.72 3.39
CA ALA A 86 -11.71 -1.06 4.44
C ALA A 86 -12.41 0.22 4.91
N ASP A 87 -13.74 0.22 4.85
CA ASP A 87 -14.57 1.35 5.25
C ASP A 87 -15.39 1.09 6.52
N GLY A 88 -15.31 -0.11 7.06
CA GLY A 88 -15.98 -0.46 8.32
C GLY A 88 -14.99 -1.08 9.30
N PHE A 89 -14.94 -0.54 10.50
CA PHE A 89 -14.09 -1.05 11.56
C PHE A 89 -14.59 -0.55 12.90
N GLU A 90 -14.22 -1.26 13.97
CA GLU A 90 -14.61 -0.93 15.34
C GLU A 90 -13.43 -1.15 16.28
N GLY A 91 -13.57 -0.64 17.51
CA GLY A 91 -12.51 -0.70 18.50
C GLY A 91 -11.76 0.62 18.61
N GLU A 92 -10.71 0.61 19.40
CA GLU A 92 -9.87 1.79 19.64
C GLU A 92 -8.49 1.58 19.03
N MET A 93 -7.99 2.62 18.35
CA MET A 93 -6.67 2.58 17.74
C MET A 93 -5.59 2.61 18.83
N THR A 94 -4.64 1.69 18.72
CA THR A 94 -3.50 1.60 19.63
C THR A 94 -2.24 2.10 18.96
N SER A 95 -1.16 2.27 19.73
CA SER A 95 0.14 2.64 19.16
C SER A 95 0.72 1.46 18.36
N CYS A 96 1.42 1.79 17.27
CA CYS A 96 2.07 0.80 16.43
C CYS A 96 3.58 0.78 16.73
N ASP A 97 4.17 -0.43 16.80
CA ASP A 97 5.59 -0.59 17.09
C ASP A 97 6.50 -0.15 15.94
N GLU A 98 5.96 -0.04 14.74
CA GLU A 98 6.74 0.26 13.53
C GLU A 98 6.78 1.74 13.18
N GLY A 99 5.88 2.53 13.74
CA GLY A 99 5.80 3.94 13.42
C GLY A 99 4.56 4.60 13.99
N GLU A 100 4.14 5.69 13.36
CA GLU A 100 2.97 6.45 13.76
C GLU A 100 1.82 6.27 12.77
N LEU A 101 0.63 6.00 13.31
CA LEU A 101 -0.59 5.90 12.53
C LEU A 101 -1.25 7.28 12.46
N LYS A 102 -1.60 7.72 11.27
CA LYS A 102 -2.27 9.00 11.07
C LYS A 102 -3.34 8.89 10.00
N TRP A 103 -4.46 9.57 10.22
CA TRP A 103 -5.48 9.75 9.21
C TRP A 103 -5.03 10.90 8.29
N VAL A 104 -4.82 10.61 7.01
CA VAL A 104 -4.34 11.56 6.02
C VAL A 104 -5.44 11.83 5.01
N PRO A 105 -5.80 13.10 4.78
CA PRO A 105 -6.77 13.43 3.73
C PRO A 105 -6.31 12.87 2.39
N LYS A 106 -7.23 12.30 1.62
CA LYS A 106 -6.89 11.70 0.32
C LYS A 106 -6.26 12.72 -0.63
N ASP A 107 -6.64 13.98 -0.54
CA ASP A 107 -6.06 15.04 -1.36
C ASP A 107 -4.64 15.46 -0.93
N LYS A 108 -4.15 14.92 0.19
CA LYS A 108 -2.80 15.21 0.69
C LYS A 108 -1.83 14.04 0.51
N LEU A 109 -2.28 12.93 -0.08
CA LEU A 109 -1.42 11.75 -0.27
C LEU A 109 -0.15 12.07 -1.03
N LEU A 110 -0.23 12.92 -2.05
CA LEU A 110 0.91 13.27 -2.90
C LEU A 110 1.97 14.11 -2.19
N THR A 111 1.67 14.63 -1.00
CA THR A 111 2.63 15.39 -0.20
C THR A 111 3.49 14.50 0.68
N LEU A 112 3.16 13.22 0.78
CA LEU A 112 3.85 12.27 1.63
C LEU A 112 5.06 11.66 0.91
N ASN A 113 5.99 11.13 1.70
CA ASN A 113 7.12 10.37 1.18
C ASN A 113 6.65 8.96 0.85
N LEU A 114 6.28 8.73 -0.41
CA LEU A 114 5.73 7.47 -0.90
C LEU A 114 6.70 6.80 -1.87
N PHE A 115 6.57 5.48 -2.04
CA PHE A 115 7.20 4.80 -3.16
C PHE A 115 6.52 5.29 -4.45
N GLU A 116 7.30 5.44 -5.54
CA GLU A 116 6.76 5.99 -6.78
C GLU A 116 5.57 5.21 -7.33
N GLY A 117 5.60 3.88 -7.22
CA GLY A 117 4.50 3.04 -7.70
C GLY A 117 3.21 3.19 -6.91
N ASP A 118 3.29 3.66 -5.67
CA ASP A 118 2.11 3.88 -4.84
C ASP A 118 1.19 4.94 -5.47
N LEU A 119 1.76 5.92 -6.17
CA LEU A 119 0.99 6.95 -6.87
C LEU A 119 0.05 6.32 -7.90
N ILE A 120 0.48 5.24 -8.54
CA ILE A 120 -0.33 4.56 -9.55
C ILE A 120 -1.53 3.88 -8.91
N PHE A 121 -1.30 3.04 -7.88
CA PHE A 121 -2.45 2.34 -7.30
C PHE A 121 -3.35 3.26 -6.47
N PHE A 122 -2.85 4.34 -5.87
CA PHE A 122 -3.72 5.33 -5.23
C PHE A 122 -4.68 5.95 -6.24
N LYS A 123 -4.18 6.29 -7.43
CA LYS A 123 -5.03 6.80 -8.49
C LYS A 123 -6.12 5.79 -8.86
N LEU A 124 -5.73 4.52 -9.02
CA LEU A 124 -6.69 3.45 -9.34
C LEU A 124 -7.75 3.30 -8.24
N LEU A 125 -7.33 3.37 -6.97
CA LEU A 125 -8.25 3.29 -5.84
C LEU A 125 -9.20 4.49 -5.80
N LEU A 126 -8.69 5.70 -6.01
CA LEU A 126 -9.49 6.92 -5.97
C LEU A 126 -10.52 6.97 -7.12
N GLU A 127 -10.22 6.33 -8.25
CA GLU A 127 -11.12 6.22 -9.40
C GLU A 127 -12.08 5.02 -9.26
N ASP A 128 -12.01 4.30 -8.17
CA ASP A 128 -12.81 3.09 -7.92
C ASP A 128 -12.70 2.07 -9.06
N THR A 129 -11.48 1.89 -9.55
CA THR A 129 -11.19 0.97 -10.64
C THR A 129 -11.57 -0.47 -10.26
N PRO A 130 -12.22 -1.25 -11.15
CA PRO A 130 -12.49 -2.66 -10.88
C PRO A 130 -11.22 -3.43 -10.56
N PHE A 131 -11.35 -4.59 -9.93
CA PHE A 131 -10.24 -5.43 -9.51
C PHE A 131 -9.13 -5.45 -10.57
N PHE A 132 -7.90 -5.19 -10.17
CA PHE A 132 -6.78 -5.06 -11.11
C PHE A 132 -5.56 -5.84 -10.63
N SER A 133 -4.68 -6.12 -11.60
CA SER A 133 -3.35 -6.68 -11.35
C SER A 133 -2.34 -5.61 -11.76
N LEU A 134 -1.48 -5.22 -10.85
CA LEU A 134 -0.49 -4.17 -11.10
C LEU A 134 0.90 -4.66 -10.70
N LYS A 135 1.80 -4.73 -11.69
CA LYS A 135 3.19 -5.10 -11.44
C LYS A 135 4.05 -3.84 -11.47
N LEU A 136 4.84 -3.67 -10.42
CA LEU A 136 5.73 -2.52 -10.24
C LEU A 136 7.15 -3.03 -10.05
N THR A 137 8.04 -2.62 -10.95
CA THR A 137 9.44 -3.03 -10.92
C THR A 137 10.31 -1.81 -10.58
N TYR A 138 11.11 -1.97 -9.53
CA TYR A 138 11.98 -0.89 -9.03
C TYR A 138 13.42 -1.13 -9.43
N ASP A 139 14.19 -0.04 -9.51
CA ASP A 139 15.60 -0.08 -9.84
C ASP A 139 16.38 -0.86 -8.76
N GLN A 140 17.31 -1.70 -9.17
CA GLN A 140 18.10 -2.50 -8.22
C GLN A 140 19.12 -1.68 -7.45
N VAL A 141 19.54 -0.54 -7.98
CA VAL A 141 20.51 0.35 -7.32
C VAL A 141 19.76 1.39 -6.50
N ASN A 142 18.81 2.10 -7.12
CA ASN A 142 17.95 3.05 -6.44
C ASN A 142 16.59 2.40 -6.22
N GLU A 143 16.44 1.72 -5.10
CA GLU A 143 15.30 0.87 -4.78
C GLU A 143 13.96 1.60 -4.64
N HIS A 144 13.99 2.92 -4.55
CA HIS A 144 12.77 3.72 -4.48
C HIS A 144 12.32 4.23 -5.85
N ARG A 145 13.14 4.01 -6.88
CA ARG A 145 12.84 4.46 -8.23
C ARG A 145 12.10 3.40 -9.03
N LEU A 146 10.92 3.75 -9.52
CA LEU A 146 10.13 2.88 -10.38
C LEU A 146 10.69 2.91 -11.80
N ILE A 147 10.98 1.74 -12.37
CA ILE A 147 11.52 1.63 -13.75
C ILE A 147 10.56 0.98 -14.72
N ASP A 148 9.53 0.27 -14.23
CA ASP A 148 8.55 -0.36 -15.10
C ASP A 148 7.25 -0.60 -14.33
N ALA A 149 6.11 -0.51 -15.04
CA ALA A 149 4.79 -0.78 -14.48
C ALA A 149 3.92 -1.45 -15.55
N ASN A 150 3.17 -2.48 -15.12
CA ASN A 150 2.22 -3.19 -15.98
C ASN A 150 0.87 -3.28 -15.27
N LEU A 151 -0.17 -2.83 -15.97
CA LEU A 151 -1.54 -2.89 -15.45
C LEU A 151 -2.34 -3.90 -16.26
N ASN A 152 -2.85 -4.92 -15.58
CA ASN A 152 -3.63 -6.00 -16.22
C ASN A 152 -2.90 -6.63 -17.41
N GLY A 153 -1.58 -6.79 -17.28
CA GLY A 153 -0.73 -7.40 -18.28
C GLY A 153 -0.24 -6.46 -19.38
N LYS A 154 -0.58 -5.17 -19.30
CA LYS A 154 -0.18 -4.19 -20.31
C LYS A 154 0.79 -3.19 -19.71
N LYS A 155 1.87 -2.93 -20.44
CA LYS A 155 2.88 -1.96 -20.03
C LYS A 155 2.28 -0.55 -19.98
N LEU A 156 2.57 0.17 -18.89
CA LEU A 156 2.21 1.58 -18.76
C LEU A 156 3.41 2.45 -19.14
N GLU A 157 3.12 3.57 -19.82
CA GLU A 157 4.15 4.58 -20.10
C GLU A 157 4.23 5.47 -18.86
N LEU A 158 5.36 5.42 -18.16
CA LEU A 158 5.49 6.10 -16.86
C LEU A 158 5.33 7.61 -16.94
N PHE A 159 5.81 8.24 -18.02
CA PHE A 159 5.65 9.68 -18.16
C PHE A 159 4.20 10.09 -18.53
N ASP A 160 3.36 9.16 -18.97
CA ASP A 160 1.94 9.41 -19.22
C ASP A 160 1.12 9.33 -17.93
N ILE A 161 1.70 8.75 -16.88
CA ILE A 161 1.04 8.55 -15.59
C ILE A 161 1.47 9.62 -14.59
N LEU A 162 2.76 9.97 -14.62
CA LEU A 162 3.38 10.93 -13.72
C LEU A 162 3.81 12.16 -14.50
N ASP A 163 3.63 13.36 -13.94
CA ASP A 163 4.19 14.57 -14.54
C ASP A 163 5.70 14.64 -14.22
N GLU A 164 6.37 15.71 -14.67
CA GLU A 164 7.81 15.91 -14.47
C GLU A 164 8.21 15.96 -12.98
N ASN A 165 7.26 16.17 -12.09
CA ASN A 165 7.50 16.21 -10.64
C ASN A 165 7.10 14.90 -9.96
N GLY A 166 6.72 13.87 -10.71
CA GLY A 166 6.26 12.60 -10.16
C GLY A 166 4.81 12.60 -9.70
N VAL A 167 4.03 13.58 -10.11
CA VAL A 167 2.60 13.69 -9.75
C VAL A 167 1.75 12.97 -10.79
N PRO A 168 0.74 12.18 -10.40
CA PRO A 168 -0.15 11.52 -11.36
C PRO A 168 -0.83 12.53 -12.28
N THR A 169 -0.83 12.25 -13.58
CA THR A 169 -1.37 13.16 -14.61
C THR A 169 -2.82 12.88 -14.95
N GLY A 170 -3.59 12.45 -14.24
CA GLY A 170 -4.98 12.32 -14.49
C GLY A 170 -5.41 11.17 -15.33
#